data_a65a8b2c97a8098ab8cc33bba55f35ca
#
_entry.id   a65a8b2c97a8098ab8cc33bba55f35ca
#
_cell.length_a   1.000
_cell.length_b   1.000
_cell.length_c   1.000
_cell.angle_alpha   90.00
_cell.angle_beta   90.00
_cell.angle_gamma   90.00
#
_symmetry.space_group_name_H-M   'P 1'
#
loop_
_entity.id
_entity.type
_entity.pdbx_description
1 polymer ?
#
loop_
_entity_poly.entity_id
_entity_poly.type
_entity_poly.pdbx_seq_one_letter_code
_entity_poly.pdbx_strand_id
1 'polypeptide(L)'
;MGLIADLKPLNFLEEKNKFLAEPNFNPQFSYSRIFSPKELTTHGLPNHQYINLAEKILEKTFHEFTSHELTQFKGQLLSRETVTNQITEFLKKHQIENKYKIVWAEDFVSRTAINADTIKLRLPCSVYEDDLAGLIYHELGTHALRRVNYEQQPWFKKKKKYGFTDYLKTEEGLAVLHALYPRKQPLAYMAAINFLAVIKAQEESFLEVWQFINHYLEDDEKSFNIAFKKKRGLVDTSQPGGFTKDYVYFEGFVETVRFLLENDLPIKELYFGKLAYQDIDKAVTMNKNFKPLLPAFYTINPNEYKNKVITIAKTNFLV
;
A
#
# COMPACT_ATOMS: atom_id res chain seq x y z
N MET A 1 20.35 5.54 8.09
CA MET A 1 19.05 5.79 7.41
C MET A 1 18.58 4.49 6.76
N GLY A 2 17.29 4.27 6.53
CA GLY A 2 16.84 3.02 5.90
C GLY A 2 16.90 3.14 4.37
N LEU A 3 16.99 2.01 3.67
CA LEU A 3 17.09 1.91 2.20
C LEU A 3 16.13 2.86 1.46
N ILE A 4 14.85 2.94 1.89
CA ILE A 4 13.85 3.80 1.22
C ILE A 4 14.22 5.30 1.27
N ALA A 5 14.86 5.75 2.34
CA ALA A 5 15.32 7.14 2.45
C ALA A 5 16.51 7.41 1.50
N ASP A 6 17.42 6.43 1.37
CA ASP A 6 18.56 6.53 0.48
C ASP A 6 18.15 6.50 -1.01
N LEU A 7 17.00 5.88 -1.33
CA LEU A 7 16.42 5.82 -2.68
C LEU A 7 15.74 7.14 -3.14
N LYS A 8 15.92 8.25 -2.42
CA LYS A 8 15.49 9.58 -2.85
C LYS A 8 16.61 10.21 -3.70
N PRO A 9 16.38 10.50 -4.99
CA PRO A 9 17.40 11.15 -5.82
C PRO A 9 17.68 12.58 -5.37
N LEU A 10 18.90 13.04 -5.61
CA LEU A 10 19.33 14.40 -5.34
C LEU A 10 18.71 15.41 -6.32
N ASN A 11 18.50 15.00 -7.57
CA ASN A 11 17.95 15.81 -8.66
C ASN A 11 16.49 15.50 -9.03
N PHE A 12 15.71 14.94 -8.10
CA PHE A 12 14.34 14.48 -8.38
C PHE A 12 13.45 15.53 -9.03
N LEU A 13 13.41 16.74 -8.46
CA LEU A 13 12.54 17.82 -8.96
C LEU A 13 12.98 18.32 -10.34
N GLU A 14 14.28 18.39 -10.58
CA GLU A 14 14.84 18.80 -11.85
C GLU A 14 14.43 17.83 -12.97
N GLU A 15 14.68 16.54 -12.78
CA GLU A 15 14.33 15.49 -13.77
C GLU A 15 12.82 15.37 -13.96
N LYS A 16 12.03 15.49 -12.89
CA LYS A 16 10.57 15.49 -12.98
C LYS A 16 10.06 16.67 -13.82
N ASN A 17 10.54 17.89 -13.57
CA ASN A 17 10.09 19.07 -14.31
C ASN A 17 10.49 19.00 -15.78
N LYS A 18 11.70 18.53 -16.09
CA LYS A 18 12.14 18.30 -17.49
C LYS A 18 11.24 17.30 -18.19
N PHE A 19 10.96 16.15 -17.54
CA PHE A 19 10.13 15.11 -18.12
C PHE A 19 8.70 15.57 -18.35
N LEU A 20 8.08 16.26 -17.39
CA LEU A 20 6.70 16.74 -17.54
C LEU A 20 6.56 17.85 -18.59
N ALA A 21 7.62 18.59 -18.89
CA ALA A 21 7.64 19.56 -19.99
C ALA A 21 7.68 18.88 -21.36
N GLU A 22 8.38 17.75 -21.49
CA GLU A 22 8.53 16.99 -22.74
C GLU A 22 8.74 15.50 -22.45
N PRO A 23 7.67 14.69 -22.32
CA PRO A 23 7.76 13.29 -21.86
C PRO A 23 8.20 12.33 -22.99
N ASN A 24 9.44 12.46 -23.47
CA ASN A 24 9.99 11.71 -24.59
C ASN A 24 11.39 11.12 -24.32
N PHE A 25 11.86 11.12 -23.07
CA PHE A 25 13.18 10.61 -22.67
C PHE A 25 13.13 9.82 -21.37
N ASN A 26 14.22 9.17 -21.00
CA ASN A 26 14.39 8.47 -19.75
C ASN A 26 15.13 9.35 -18.74
N PRO A 27 14.50 9.77 -17.61
CA PRO A 27 15.12 10.60 -16.59
C PRO A 27 16.42 9.98 -16.05
N GLN A 28 17.43 10.80 -15.80
CA GLN A 28 18.71 10.35 -15.25
C GLN A 28 18.83 10.81 -13.81
N PHE A 29 18.72 9.87 -12.87
CA PHE A 29 18.74 10.19 -11.45
C PHE A 29 20.13 10.12 -10.83
N SER A 30 20.45 11.06 -9.97
CA SER A 30 21.64 11.03 -9.14
C SER A 30 21.30 10.67 -7.69
N TYR A 31 22.12 9.84 -7.06
CA TYR A 31 21.93 9.38 -5.70
C TYR A 31 23.19 9.60 -4.86
N SER A 32 23.06 9.60 -3.54
CA SER A 32 24.21 9.65 -2.63
C SER A 32 25.13 8.43 -2.71
N ARG A 33 24.65 7.33 -3.26
CA ARG A 33 25.39 6.10 -3.51
C ARG A 33 24.75 5.28 -4.63
N ILE A 34 25.52 4.31 -5.13
CA ILE A 34 25.00 3.31 -6.09
C ILE A 34 24.30 2.18 -5.33
N PHE A 35 23.23 1.65 -5.91
CA PHE A 35 22.48 0.51 -5.38
C PHE A 35 22.72 -0.73 -6.23
N SER A 36 22.95 -1.86 -5.59
CA SER A 36 23.04 -3.15 -6.26
C SER A 36 21.64 -3.68 -6.65
N PRO A 37 21.52 -4.52 -7.69
CA PRO A 37 20.26 -5.20 -8.01
C PRO A 37 19.67 -5.97 -6.82
N LYS A 38 20.51 -6.59 -5.98
CA LYS A 38 20.08 -7.30 -4.78
C LYS A 38 19.43 -6.38 -3.75
N GLU A 39 19.88 -5.15 -3.59
CA GLU A 39 19.24 -4.18 -2.70
C GLU A 39 17.89 -3.73 -3.27
N LEU A 40 17.80 -3.51 -4.58
CA LEU A 40 16.57 -3.09 -5.24
C LEU A 40 15.51 -4.19 -5.24
N THR A 41 15.91 -5.45 -5.23
CA THR A 41 15.02 -6.61 -5.17
C THR A 41 14.93 -7.26 -3.77
N THR A 42 15.30 -6.54 -2.73
CA THR A 42 15.36 -7.05 -1.35
C THR A 42 14.02 -7.59 -0.82
N HIS A 43 12.91 -7.16 -1.43
CA HIS A 43 11.56 -7.65 -1.11
C HIS A 43 11.12 -8.82 -2.00
N GLY A 44 11.98 -9.34 -2.86
CA GLY A 44 11.69 -10.37 -3.85
C GLY A 44 11.28 -9.79 -5.22
N LEU A 45 10.82 -10.67 -6.09
CA LEU A 45 10.32 -10.35 -7.43
C LEU A 45 8.83 -10.68 -7.52
N PRO A 46 8.08 -9.99 -8.41
CA PRO A 46 6.67 -10.28 -8.64
C PRO A 46 6.47 -11.69 -9.22
N ASN A 47 5.38 -12.33 -8.82
CA ASN A 47 5.00 -13.63 -9.36
C ASN A 47 4.11 -13.45 -10.60
N HIS A 48 4.61 -13.87 -11.75
CA HIS A 48 3.95 -13.71 -13.05
C HIS A 48 2.59 -14.42 -13.16
N GLN A 49 2.29 -15.39 -12.26
CA GLN A 49 0.96 -16.04 -12.24
C GLN A 49 -0.21 -15.07 -12.02
N TYR A 50 0.04 -13.89 -11.47
CA TYR A 50 -0.98 -12.89 -11.18
C TYR A 50 -1.19 -11.87 -12.31
N ILE A 51 -0.41 -11.93 -13.41
CA ILE A 51 -0.50 -10.98 -14.54
C ILE A 51 -1.93 -10.96 -15.10
N ASN A 52 -2.44 -12.11 -15.53
CA ASN A 52 -3.78 -12.21 -16.14
C ASN A 52 -4.89 -11.70 -15.20
N LEU A 53 -4.75 -11.91 -13.89
CA LEU A 53 -5.71 -11.38 -12.90
C LEU A 53 -5.64 -9.85 -12.82
N ALA A 54 -4.43 -9.29 -12.78
CA ALA A 54 -4.24 -7.84 -12.76
C ALA A 54 -4.80 -7.19 -14.03
N GLU A 55 -4.51 -7.73 -15.21
CA GLU A 55 -5.03 -7.28 -16.51
C GLU A 55 -6.56 -7.34 -16.53
N LYS A 56 -7.16 -8.44 -16.10
CA LYS A 56 -8.63 -8.61 -16.04
C LYS A 56 -9.30 -7.54 -15.14
N ILE A 57 -8.66 -7.18 -14.03
CA ILE A 57 -9.16 -6.10 -13.16
C ILE A 57 -9.07 -4.75 -13.88
N LEU A 58 -7.99 -4.49 -14.63
CA LEU A 58 -7.85 -3.25 -15.40
C LEU A 58 -8.85 -3.19 -16.55
N GLU A 59 -8.97 -4.25 -17.34
CA GLU A 59 -9.97 -4.35 -18.41
C GLU A 59 -11.37 -4.04 -17.91
N LYS A 60 -11.82 -4.72 -16.83
CA LYS A 60 -13.11 -4.43 -16.21
C LYS A 60 -13.23 -2.99 -15.77
N THR A 61 -12.22 -2.47 -15.06
CA THR A 61 -12.28 -1.13 -14.49
C THR A 61 -12.40 -0.07 -15.57
N PHE A 62 -11.57 -0.14 -16.61
CA PHE A 62 -11.51 0.87 -17.68
C PHE A 62 -12.49 0.62 -18.84
N HIS A 63 -13.17 -0.53 -18.84
CA HIS A 63 -14.38 -0.74 -19.62
C HIS A 63 -15.61 -0.10 -18.97
N GLU A 64 -15.70 -0.14 -17.64
CA GLU A 64 -16.86 0.40 -16.89
C GLU A 64 -16.73 1.90 -16.60
N PHE A 65 -15.49 2.41 -16.43
CA PHE A 65 -15.21 3.77 -15.97
C PHE A 65 -14.02 4.39 -16.73
N THR A 66 -14.16 5.63 -17.13
CA THR A 66 -13.03 6.45 -17.60
C THR A 66 -12.14 6.87 -16.42
N SER A 67 -10.89 7.25 -16.70
CA SER A 67 -9.98 7.81 -15.68
C SER A 67 -10.55 9.08 -15.03
N HIS A 68 -11.27 9.89 -15.80
CA HIS A 68 -11.95 11.08 -15.34
C HIS A 68 -13.07 10.76 -14.32
N GLU A 69 -13.95 9.79 -14.62
CA GLU A 69 -14.99 9.35 -13.70
C GLU A 69 -14.42 8.77 -12.40
N LEU A 70 -13.38 7.93 -12.50
CA LEU A 70 -12.66 7.41 -11.32
C LEU A 70 -12.04 8.53 -10.47
N THR A 71 -11.69 9.65 -11.08
CA THR A 71 -11.19 10.84 -10.38
C THR A 71 -12.34 11.64 -9.76
N GLN A 72 -13.45 11.80 -10.45
CA GLN A 72 -14.65 12.47 -9.93
C GLN A 72 -15.25 11.74 -8.71
N PHE A 73 -15.21 10.40 -8.67
CA PHE A 73 -15.69 9.62 -7.52
C PHE A 73 -14.96 9.95 -6.21
N LYS A 74 -13.79 10.60 -6.26
CA LYS A 74 -13.05 10.98 -5.05
C LYS A 74 -13.72 12.09 -4.25
N GLY A 75 -14.66 12.84 -4.83
CA GLY A 75 -15.30 13.99 -4.19
C GLY A 75 -14.35 15.18 -4.06
N GLN A 76 -14.60 16.04 -3.08
CA GLN A 76 -13.82 17.25 -2.86
C GLN A 76 -12.51 16.98 -2.12
N LEU A 77 -11.51 17.84 -2.38
CA LEU A 77 -10.26 17.85 -1.62
C LEU A 77 -10.53 18.34 -0.20
N LEU A 78 -10.09 17.57 0.78
CA LEU A 78 -10.31 17.87 2.19
C LEU A 78 -9.26 18.83 2.74
N SER A 79 -9.66 19.62 3.75
CA SER A 79 -8.74 20.43 4.51
C SER A 79 -7.83 19.56 5.40
N ARG A 80 -6.63 20.09 5.70
CA ARG A 80 -5.72 19.49 6.68
C ARG A 80 -6.41 19.27 8.04
N GLU A 81 -7.25 20.21 8.46
CA GLU A 81 -7.97 20.16 9.73
C GLU A 81 -8.97 18.99 9.73
N THR A 82 -9.78 18.87 8.69
CA THR A 82 -10.75 17.75 8.54
C THR A 82 -10.05 16.40 8.64
N VAL A 83 -8.96 16.21 7.90
CA VAL A 83 -8.19 14.95 7.92
C VAL A 83 -7.61 14.69 9.32
N THR A 84 -7.04 15.72 9.96
CA THR A 84 -6.47 15.61 11.31
C THR A 84 -7.54 15.21 12.34
N ASN A 85 -8.73 15.82 12.27
CA ASN A 85 -9.83 15.53 13.18
C ASN A 85 -10.31 14.09 13.03
N GLN A 86 -10.51 13.60 11.80
CA GLN A 86 -10.94 12.22 11.55
C GLN A 86 -9.90 11.17 12.02
N ILE A 87 -8.61 11.44 11.82
CA ILE A 87 -7.53 10.61 12.36
C ILE A 87 -7.59 10.60 13.89
N THR A 88 -7.75 11.77 14.51
CA THR A 88 -7.83 11.91 15.98
C THR A 88 -9.03 11.16 16.56
N GLU A 89 -10.19 11.25 15.91
CA GLU A 89 -11.39 10.50 16.29
C GLU A 89 -11.17 8.99 16.23
N PHE A 90 -10.52 8.49 15.16
CA PHE A 90 -10.16 7.09 15.07
C PHE A 90 -9.24 6.65 16.22
N LEU A 91 -8.20 7.43 16.50
CA LEU A 91 -7.24 7.14 17.59
C LEU A 91 -7.94 7.11 18.96
N LYS A 92 -8.81 8.09 19.26
CA LYS A 92 -9.61 8.14 20.49
C LYS A 92 -10.54 6.93 20.60
N LYS A 93 -11.25 6.57 19.52
CA LYS A 93 -12.16 5.42 19.49
C LYS A 93 -11.46 4.12 19.85
N HIS A 94 -10.17 3.99 19.52
CA HIS A 94 -9.35 2.81 19.82
C HIS A 94 -8.44 2.99 21.03
N GLN A 95 -8.56 4.10 21.79
CA GLN A 95 -7.78 4.40 23.00
C GLN A 95 -6.25 4.36 22.79
N ILE A 96 -5.82 4.86 21.62
CA ILE A 96 -4.40 4.93 21.21
C ILE A 96 -3.94 6.35 20.86
N GLU A 97 -4.71 7.37 21.20
CA GLU A 97 -4.40 8.77 20.91
C GLU A 97 -3.10 9.24 21.57
N ASN A 98 -2.78 8.72 22.73
CA ASN A 98 -1.55 9.06 23.45
C ASN A 98 -0.29 8.39 22.86
N LYS A 99 -0.49 7.42 21.95
CA LYS A 99 0.62 6.69 21.31
C LYS A 99 1.16 7.41 20.08
N TYR A 100 0.32 8.16 19.36
CA TYR A 100 0.67 8.69 18.06
C TYR A 100 0.62 10.22 18.03
N LYS A 101 1.67 10.83 17.46
CA LYS A 101 1.70 12.24 17.06
C LYS A 101 1.36 12.36 15.58
N ILE A 102 0.50 13.31 15.22
CA ILE A 102 0.17 13.63 13.83
C ILE A 102 1.10 14.74 13.37
N VAL A 103 1.85 14.50 12.29
CA VAL A 103 2.83 15.44 11.72
C VAL A 103 2.55 15.63 10.23
N TRP A 104 2.39 16.88 9.82
CA TRP A 104 2.32 17.28 8.43
C TRP A 104 3.68 17.80 7.96
N ALA A 105 4.17 17.30 6.80
CA ALA A 105 5.48 17.63 6.28
C ALA A 105 5.54 17.61 4.75
N GLU A 106 6.44 18.40 4.17
CA GLU A 106 6.65 18.50 2.72
C GLU A 106 7.74 17.56 2.20
N ASP A 107 8.58 17.06 3.09
CA ASP A 107 9.87 16.46 2.78
C ASP A 107 9.82 14.94 2.49
N PHE A 108 8.63 14.33 2.32
CA PHE A 108 8.54 12.89 2.04
C PHE A 108 7.65 12.53 0.85
N VAL A 109 7.99 11.42 0.18
CA VAL A 109 7.42 11.02 -1.11
C VAL A 109 6.03 10.38 -0.97
N SER A 110 5.80 9.64 0.11
CA SER A 110 4.51 8.96 0.34
C SER A 110 3.43 9.94 0.79
N ARG A 111 2.16 9.64 0.50
CA ARG A 111 1.02 10.43 0.99
C ARG A 111 0.91 10.39 2.51
N THR A 112 1.14 9.20 3.06
CA THR A 112 1.11 8.89 4.50
C THR A 112 2.23 7.94 4.86
N ALA A 113 2.65 7.96 6.11
CA ALA A 113 3.55 6.95 6.69
C ALA A 113 3.31 6.83 8.20
N ILE A 114 3.30 5.61 8.72
CA ILE A 114 3.21 5.36 10.16
C ILE A 114 4.52 4.75 10.66
N ASN A 115 5.10 5.42 11.64
CA ASN A 115 6.23 4.92 12.43
C ASN A 115 5.76 4.38 13.78
N ALA A 116 6.70 4.21 14.73
CA ALA A 116 6.38 3.68 16.05
C ALA A 116 5.40 4.56 16.84
N ASP A 117 5.51 5.87 16.69
CA ASP A 117 4.83 6.90 17.48
C ASP A 117 4.34 8.11 16.65
N THR A 118 4.46 8.05 15.33
CA THR A 118 4.19 9.19 14.46
C THR A 118 3.37 8.76 13.25
N ILE A 119 2.29 9.49 12.99
CA ILE A 119 1.52 9.47 11.74
C ILE A 119 1.96 10.69 10.94
N LYS A 120 2.71 10.46 9.86
CA LYS A 120 3.23 11.51 8.98
C LYS A 120 2.33 11.66 7.76
N LEU A 121 1.88 12.86 7.48
CA LEU A 121 1.02 13.23 6.35
C LEU A 121 1.76 14.25 5.48
N ARG A 122 1.63 14.09 4.15
CA ARG A 122 2.31 14.97 3.19
C ARG A 122 1.55 16.28 2.97
N LEU A 123 2.31 17.38 2.87
CA LEU A 123 1.85 18.67 2.39
C LEU A 123 2.25 18.86 0.90
N PRO A 124 1.42 19.55 0.09
CA PRO A 124 0.05 19.96 0.40
C PRO A 124 -0.87 18.74 0.63
N CYS A 125 -1.96 18.93 1.36
CA CYS A 125 -2.95 17.87 1.58
C CYS A 125 -3.49 17.38 0.23
N SER A 126 -3.51 16.06 0.04
CA SER A 126 -3.98 15.38 -1.18
C SER A 126 -4.98 14.27 -0.88
N VAL A 127 -5.76 14.45 0.19
CA VAL A 127 -6.79 13.51 0.63
C VAL A 127 -8.16 14.03 0.20
N TYR A 128 -8.89 13.19 -0.51
CA TYR A 128 -10.25 13.47 -0.97
C TYR A 128 -11.28 12.77 -0.08
N GLU A 129 -12.55 13.20 -0.18
CA GLU A 129 -13.65 12.68 0.65
C GLU A 129 -13.77 11.15 0.61
N ASP A 130 -13.81 10.54 -0.57
CA ASP A 130 -13.94 9.09 -0.73
C ASP A 130 -12.66 8.32 -0.34
N ASP A 131 -11.51 9.01 -0.37
CA ASP A 131 -10.22 8.42 0.02
C ASP A 131 -10.01 8.35 1.53
N LEU A 132 -10.65 9.24 2.32
CA LEU A 132 -10.31 9.43 3.73
C LEU A 132 -10.56 8.20 4.58
N ALA A 133 -11.75 7.60 4.46
CA ALA A 133 -12.08 6.39 5.23
C ALA A 133 -11.15 5.23 4.86
N GLY A 134 -10.88 5.04 3.55
CA GLY A 134 -9.94 4.02 3.07
C GLY A 134 -8.51 4.25 3.57
N LEU A 135 -8.05 5.49 3.59
CA LEU A 135 -6.74 5.86 4.13
C LEU A 135 -6.64 5.57 5.64
N ILE A 136 -7.66 5.95 6.40
CA ILE A 136 -7.72 5.68 7.85
C ILE A 136 -7.73 4.17 8.11
N TYR A 137 -8.51 3.39 7.36
CA TYR A 137 -8.59 1.95 7.56
C TYR A 137 -7.31 1.22 7.15
N HIS A 138 -6.64 1.68 6.09
CA HIS A 138 -5.33 1.20 5.68
C HIS A 138 -4.26 1.48 6.73
N GLU A 139 -4.08 2.75 7.06
CA GLU A 139 -2.98 3.21 7.90
C GLU A 139 -3.23 2.90 9.39
N LEU A 140 -4.38 3.31 9.91
CA LEU A 140 -4.65 3.17 11.33
C LEU A 140 -5.31 1.83 11.64
N GLY A 141 -6.35 1.48 10.89
CA GLY A 141 -7.10 0.23 11.07
C GLY A 141 -6.21 -1.00 10.88
N THR A 142 -5.25 -0.95 9.97
CA THR A 142 -4.32 -2.07 9.73
C THR A 142 -2.97 -1.83 10.41
N HIS A 143 -2.17 -0.90 9.92
CA HIS A 143 -0.77 -0.78 10.34
C HIS A 143 -0.61 -0.36 11.80
N ALA A 144 -1.38 0.64 12.28
CA ALA A 144 -1.26 1.12 13.65
C ALA A 144 -1.77 0.08 14.66
N LEU A 145 -2.98 -0.47 14.47
CA LEU A 145 -3.54 -1.43 15.42
C LEU A 145 -2.71 -2.73 15.47
N ARG A 146 -2.29 -3.26 14.31
CA ARG A 146 -1.40 -4.43 14.29
C ARG A 146 -0.06 -4.14 14.93
N ARG A 147 0.45 -2.91 14.83
CA ARG A 147 1.67 -2.48 15.52
C ARG A 147 1.48 -2.44 17.04
N VAL A 148 0.38 -1.86 17.53
CA VAL A 148 0.05 -1.82 18.96
C VAL A 148 -0.01 -3.24 19.54
N ASN A 149 -0.69 -4.14 18.85
CA ASN A 149 -0.78 -5.54 19.26
C ASN A 149 0.59 -6.25 19.23
N TYR A 150 1.41 -5.98 18.20
CA TYR A 150 2.74 -6.57 18.06
C TYR A 150 3.68 -6.20 19.21
N GLU A 151 3.59 -4.95 19.69
CA GLU A 151 4.42 -4.48 20.80
C GLU A 151 4.13 -5.19 22.13
N GLN A 152 2.97 -5.82 22.27
CA GLN A 152 2.55 -6.59 23.43
C GLN A 152 2.93 -8.09 23.31
N GLN A 153 3.53 -8.52 22.20
CA GLN A 153 3.80 -9.92 21.98
C GLN A 153 5.17 -10.37 22.51
N PRO A 154 5.30 -11.63 22.95
CA PRO A 154 6.59 -12.20 23.38
C PRO A 154 7.67 -12.12 22.29
N TRP A 155 7.27 -12.14 21.03
CA TRP A 155 8.16 -12.07 19.85
C TRP A 155 8.42 -10.64 19.36
N PHE A 156 8.02 -9.60 20.10
CA PHE A 156 8.32 -8.23 19.73
C PHE A 156 9.83 -8.01 19.50
N LYS A 157 10.20 -7.49 18.33
CA LYS A 157 11.59 -7.32 17.86
C LYS A 157 12.44 -8.61 17.78
N LYS A 158 11.81 -9.78 17.96
CA LYS A 158 12.51 -11.08 18.01
C LYS A 158 11.92 -12.11 17.07
N LYS A 159 11.13 -11.71 16.06
CA LYS A 159 10.40 -12.63 15.16
C LYS A 159 11.28 -13.75 14.58
N LYS A 160 12.49 -13.44 14.11
CA LYS A 160 13.44 -14.45 13.60
C LYS A 160 13.77 -15.52 14.64
N LYS A 161 13.99 -15.14 15.91
CA LYS A 161 14.25 -16.09 17.01
C LYS A 161 13.08 -17.05 17.22
N TYR A 162 11.86 -16.57 16.99
CA TYR A 162 10.65 -17.38 17.13
C TYR A 162 10.27 -18.10 15.82
N GLY A 163 11.09 -17.99 14.75
CA GLY A 163 10.86 -18.66 13.48
C GLY A 163 9.61 -18.16 12.72
N PHE A 164 9.27 -16.88 12.86
CA PHE A 164 8.23 -16.25 12.07
C PHE A 164 8.73 -15.81 10.70
N THR A 165 7.89 -15.97 9.68
CA THR A 165 8.19 -15.61 8.30
C THR A 165 8.07 -14.11 8.03
N ASP A 166 8.37 -13.69 6.80
CA ASP A 166 8.13 -12.30 6.38
C ASP A 166 6.62 -12.04 6.28
N TYR A 167 6.20 -10.97 6.90
CA TYR A 167 4.79 -10.59 7.02
C TYR A 167 4.36 -9.50 6.03
N LEU A 168 5.28 -8.99 5.21
CA LEU A 168 5.04 -7.77 4.43
C LEU A 168 3.86 -7.92 3.46
N LYS A 169 3.76 -9.04 2.74
CA LYS A 169 2.63 -9.30 1.83
C LYS A 169 1.29 -9.33 2.58
N THR A 170 1.21 -10.02 3.72
CA THR A 170 -0.02 -10.04 4.54
C THR A 170 -0.38 -8.66 5.08
N GLU A 171 0.62 -7.91 5.54
CA GLU A 171 0.44 -6.56 6.09
C GLU A 171 -0.13 -5.60 5.04
N GLU A 172 0.51 -5.52 3.87
CA GLU A 172 0.11 -4.60 2.80
C GLU A 172 -1.17 -5.10 2.09
N GLY A 173 -1.33 -6.42 1.96
CA GLY A 173 -2.54 -7.02 1.37
C GLY A 173 -3.80 -6.76 2.21
N LEU A 174 -3.69 -6.93 3.53
CA LEU A 174 -4.78 -6.60 4.45
C LEU A 174 -5.07 -5.08 4.43
N ALA A 175 -4.03 -4.25 4.31
CA ALA A 175 -4.18 -2.81 4.22
C ALA A 175 -4.88 -2.39 2.92
N VAL A 176 -4.60 -3.03 1.78
CA VAL A 176 -5.34 -2.82 0.51
C VAL A 176 -6.81 -3.23 0.67
N LEU A 177 -7.09 -4.40 1.25
CA LEU A 177 -8.46 -4.83 1.54
C LEU A 177 -9.22 -3.78 2.36
N HIS A 178 -8.61 -3.28 3.43
CA HIS A 178 -9.23 -2.29 4.30
C HIS A 178 -9.37 -0.91 3.63
N ALA A 179 -8.46 -0.55 2.71
CA ALA A 179 -8.61 0.67 1.91
C ALA A 179 -9.80 0.58 0.94
N LEU A 180 -10.12 -0.61 0.44
CA LEU A 180 -11.26 -0.85 -0.44
C LEU A 180 -12.58 -1.02 0.31
N TYR A 181 -12.54 -1.41 1.59
CA TYR A 181 -13.71 -1.72 2.40
C TYR A 181 -14.78 -0.62 2.43
N PRO A 182 -14.47 0.68 2.65
CA PRO A 182 -15.47 1.74 2.68
C PRO A 182 -15.95 2.19 1.29
N ARG A 183 -15.27 1.77 0.22
CA ARG A 183 -15.56 2.27 -1.13
C ARG A 183 -16.85 1.70 -1.71
N LYS A 184 -17.58 2.54 -2.46
CA LYS A 184 -18.75 2.12 -3.25
C LYS A 184 -18.34 1.20 -4.39
N GLN A 185 -17.25 1.56 -5.08
CA GLN A 185 -16.62 0.77 -6.15
C GLN A 185 -15.27 0.22 -5.64
N PRO A 186 -15.25 -0.99 -5.03
CA PRO A 186 -14.05 -1.52 -4.39
C PRO A 186 -13.12 -2.22 -5.40
N LEU A 187 -12.72 -1.51 -6.45
CA LEU A 187 -11.84 -1.99 -7.50
C LEU A 187 -10.36 -1.81 -7.12
N ALA A 188 -9.60 -2.89 -7.20
CA ALA A 188 -8.17 -2.91 -6.84
C ALA A 188 -7.25 -2.45 -8.01
N TYR A 189 -7.77 -1.66 -8.95
CA TYR A 189 -7.05 -1.26 -10.17
C TYR A 189 -5.72 -0.56 -9.89
N MET A 190 -5.65 0.30 -8.85
CA MET A 190 -4.39 0.94 -8.50
C MET A 190 -3.32 -0.04 -8.01
N ALA A 191 -3.72 -1.09 -7.28
CA ALA A 191 -2.80 -2.15 -6.88
C ALA A 191 -2.35 -2.97 -8.10
N ALA A 192 -3.27 -3.26 -9.03
CA ALA A 192 -3.00 -3.95 -10.29
C ALA A 192 -2.03 -3.16 -11.19
N ILE A 193 -2.27 -1.83 -11.40
CA ILE A 193 -1.34 -0.95 -12.14
C ILE A 193 0.06 -0.99 -11.51
N ASN A 194 0.15 -0.84 -10.18
CA ASN A 194 1.43 -0.86 -9.48
C ASN A 194 2.17 -2.20 -9.64
N PHE A 195 1.45 -3.31 -9.60
CA PHE A 195 2.01 -4.65 -9.80
C PHE A 195 2.56 -4.84 -11.21
N LEU A 196 1.75 -4.55 -12.23
CA LEU A 196 2.19 -4.67 -13.64
C LEU A 196 3.31 -3.68 -13.96
N ALA A 197 3.27 -2.48 -13.40
CA ALA A 197 4.36 -1.51 -13.54
C ALA A 197 5.69 -1.98 -12.92
N VAL A 198 5.66 -2.78 -11.83
CA VAL A 198 6.88 -3.43 -11.31
C VAL A 198 7.40 -4.47 -12.29
N ILE A 199 6.52 -5.30 -12.87
CA ILE A 199 6.92 -6.32 -13.87
C ILE A 199 7.56 -5.63 -15.08
N LYS A 200 6.86 -4.65 -15.67
CA LYS A 200 7.39 -3.90 -16.81
C LYS A 200 8.73 -3.22 -16.50
N ALA A 201 8.87 -2.64 -15.31
CA ALA A 201 10.13 -1.99 -14.92
C ALA A 201 11.32 -2.96 -14.89
N GLN A 202 11.10 -4.27 -14.67
CA GLN A 202 12.20 -5.25 -14.72
C GLN A 202 12.71 -5.50 -16.16
N GLU A 203 11.94 -5.17 -17.18
CA GLU A 203 12.21 -5.48 -18.58
C GLU A 203 12.33 -4.22 -19.44
N GLU A 204 11.66 -3.13 -19.08
CA GLU A 204 11.45 -1.94 -19.89
C GLU A 204 12.10 -0.69 -19.28
N SER A 205 12.22 0.37 -20.07
CA SER A 205 12.70 1.71 -19.68
C SER A 205 11.68 2.47 -18.82
N PHE A 206 12.10 3.60 -18.24
CA PHE A 206 11.21 4.51 -17.51
C PHE A 206 10.07 5.03 -18.39
N LEU A 207 10.41 5.43 -19.61
CA LEU A 207 9.43 6.00 -20.55
C LEU A 207 8.32 4.98 -20.87
N GLU A 208 8.68 3.73 -21.14
CA GLU A 208 7.71 2.66 -21.43
C GLU A 208 6.83 2.34 -20.21
N VAL A 209 7.42 2.28 -19.03
CA VAL A 209 6.66 2.11 -17.77
C VAL A 209 5.73 3.29 -17.53
N TRP A 210 6.17 4.52 -17.77
CA TRP A 210 5.33 5.71 -17.65
C TRP A 210 4.18 5.69 -18.66
N GLN A 211 4.45 5.36 -19.93
CA GLN A 211 3.43 5.25 -20.99
C GLN A 211 2.35 4.22 -20.61
N PHE A 212 2.77 3.04 -20.13
CA PHE A 212 1.83 2.03 -19.63
C PHE A 212 0.92 2.58 -18.53
N ILE A 213 1.48 3.25 -17.53
CA ILE A 213 0.69 3.79 -16.41
C ILE A 213 -0.22 4.92 -16.91
N ASN A 214 0.31 5.82 -17.74
CA ASN A 214 -0.40 6.99 -18.24
C ASN A 214 -1.55 6.63 -19.19
N HIS A 215 -1.45 5.51 -19.90
CA HIS A 215 -2.54 4.96 -20.70
C HIS A 215 -3.83 4.74 -19.86
N TYR A 216 -3.68 4.31 -18.61
CA TYR A 216 -4.82 4.09 -17.71
C TYR A 216 -5.21 5.32 -16.90
N LEU A 217 -4.27 6.13 -16.48
CA LEU A 217 -4.52 7.19 -15.52
C LEU A 217 -4.79 8.56 -16.14
N GLU A 218 -4.31 8.80 -17.36
CA GLU A 218 -4.39 10.08 -18.08
C GLU A 218 -3.98 11.27 -17.20
N ASP A 219 -2.92 11.07 -16.38
CA ASP A 219 -2.40 12.02 -15.40
C ASP A 219 -0.86 11.91 -15.41
N ASP A 220 -0.22 12.81 -16.15
CA ASP A 220 1.21 12.77 -16.42
C ASP A 220 2.04 12.81 -15.12
N GLU A 221 1.68 13.67 -14.19
CA GLU A 221 2.40 13.82 -12.94
C GLU A 221 2.25 12.59 -12.02
N LYS A 222 1.05 12.07 -11.91
CA LYS A 222 0.78 10.88 -11.11
C LYS A 222 1.47 9.66 -11.73
N SER A 223 1.41 9.53 -13.03
CA SER A 223 2.08 8.44 -13.79
C SER A 223 3.59 8.52 -13.63
N PHE A 224 4.19 9.72 -13.72
CA PHE A 224 5.61 9.94 -13.42
C PHE A 224 5.98 9.48 -12.01
N ASN A 225 5.21 9.92 -11.00
CA ASN A 225 5.48 9.57 -9.61
C ASN A 225 5.38 8.05 -9.34
N ILE A 226 4.50 7.34 -10.07
CA ILE A 226 4.38 5.88 -9.97
C ILE A 226 5.56 5.21 -10.69
N ALA A 227 5.88 5.59 -11.94
CA ALA A 227 7.00 5.06 -12.69
C ALA A 227 8.33 5.28 -11.95
N PHE A 228 8.53 6.47 -11.38
CA PHE A 228 9.68 6.77 -10.55
C PHE A 228 9.84 5.78 -9.39
N LYS A 229 8.76 5.45 -8.67
CA LYS A 229 8.83 4.49 -7.56
C LYS A 229 9.30 3.10 -8.01
N LYS A 230 9.06 2.69 -9.25
CA LYS A 230 9.49 1.41 -9.80
C LYS A 230 10.94 1.46 -10.26
N LYS A 231 11.35 2.58 -10.87
CA LYS A 231 12.71 2.76 -11.44
C LYS A 231 13.71 3.39 -10.46
N ARG A 232 13.28 3.81 -9.26
CA ARG A 232 14.17 4.42 -8.27
C ARG A 232 15.31 3.49 -7.87
N GLY A 233 16.47 4.07 -7.67
CA GLY A 233 17.74 3.39 -7.40
C GLY A 233 18.57 3.13 -8.67
N LEU A 234 17.99 3.31 -9.87
CA LEU A 234 18.74 3.33 -11.13
C LEU A 234 19.17 4.76 -11.44
N VAL A 235 20.46 4.92 -11.79
CA VAL A 235 21.00 6.19 -12.31
C VAL A 235 20.50 6.40 -13.74
N ASP A 236 20.70 5.42 -14.59
CA ASP A 236 20.18 5.37 -15.94
C ASP A 236 18.86 4.59 -15.97
N THR A 237 17.74 5.29 -16.09
CA THR A 237 16.42 4.68 -16.07
C THR A 237 15.96 4.13 -17.43
N SER A 238 16.80 4.25 -18.49
CA SER A 238 16.59 3.52 -19.75
C SER A 238 16.85 2.02 -19.57
N GLN A 239 17.60 1.64 -18.56
CA GLN A 239 17.96 0.24 -18.28
C GLN A 239 16.82 -0.51 -17.57
N PRO A 240 16.65 -1.82 -17.84
CA PRO A 240 15.79 -2.72 -17.07
C PRO A 240 16.12 -2.73 -15.58
N GLY A 241 15.13 -3.04 -14.74
CA GLY A 241 15.29 -3.15 -13.28
C GLY A 241 14.70 -1.99 -12.51
N GLY A 242 14.97 -1.96 -11.21
CA GLY A 242 14.50 -0.96 -10.25
C GLY A 242 13.99 -1.56 -8.94
N PHE A 243 13.30 -0.77 -8.14
CA PHE A 243 12.88 -1.16 -6.80
C PHE A 243 11.54 -1.89 -6.81
N THR A 244 11.55 -3.16 -6.42
CA THR A 244 10.42 -4.07 -6.63
C THR A 244 9.32 -4.01 -5.57
N LYS A 245 9.53 -3.38 -4.42
CA LYS A 245 8.64 -3.48 -3.25
C LYS A 245 7.14 -3.44 -3.56
N ASP A 246 6.72 -2.62 -4.51
CA ASP A 246 5.29 -2.30 -4.68
C ASP A 246 4.45 -3.47 -5.22
N TYR A 247 5.05 -4.58 -5.69
CA TYR A 247 4.31 -5.77 -6.07
C TYR A 247 3.58 -6.43 -4.90
N VAL A 248 4.09 -6.26 -3.68
CA VAL A 248 3.55 -6.89 -2.47
C VAL A 248 2.12 -6.45 -2.15
N TYR A 249 1.71 -5.26 -2.61
CA TYR A 249 0.35 -4.75 -2.39
C TYR A 249 -0.70 -5.58 -3.11
N PHE A 250 -0.47 -5.88 -4.38
CA PHE A 250 -1.41 -6.65 -5.19
C PHE A 250 -1.37 -8.13 -4.84
N GLU A 251 -0.19 -8.75 -4.83
CA GLU A 251 -0.05 -10.16 -4.46
C GLU A 251 -0.56 -10.41 -3.04
N GLY A 252 -0.16 -9.55 -2.10
CA GLY A 252 -0.62 -9.63 -0.72
C GLY A 252 -2.13 -9.49 -0.60
N PHE A 253 -2.76 -8.60 -1.39
CA PHE A 253 -4.21 -8.47 -1.45
C PHE A 253 -4.88 -9.76 -1.92
N VAL A 254 -4.42 -10.32 -3.04
CA VAL A 254 -4.96 -11.56 -3.60
C VAL A 254 -4.81 -12.72 -2.62
N GLU A 255 -3.60 -12.93 -2.09
CA GLU A 255 -3.29 -14.02 -1.18
C GLU A 255 -4.04 -13.88 0.15
N THR A 256 -4.08 -12.68 0.74
CA THR A 256 -4.74 -12.45 2.04
C THR A 256 -6.25 -12.58 1.93
N VAL A 257 -6.87 -12.07 0.86
CA VAL A 257 -8.34 -12.20 0.68
C VAL A 257 -8.74 -13.65 0.46
N ARG A 258 -8.00 -14.40 -0.37
CA ARG A 258 -8.26 -15.84 -0.55
C ARG A 258 -8.12 -16.60 0.75
N PHE A 259 -7.02 -16.38 1.48
CA PHE A 259 -6.82 -16.98 2.79
C PHE A 259 -7.98 -16.68 3.76
N LEU A 260 -8.45 -15.44 3.82
CA LEU A 260 -9.58 -15.05 4.68
C LEU A 260 -10.86 -15.82 4.33
N LEU A 261 -11.16 -15.96 3.05
CA LEU A 261 -12.39 -16.63 2.59
C LEU A 261 -12.32 -18.16 2.77
N GLU A 262 -11.15 -18.76 2.56
CA GLU A 262 -10.93 -20.20 2.73
C GLU A 262 -10.91 -20.63 4.20
N ASN A 263 -10.66 -19.71 5.15
CA ASN A 263 -10.50 -20.02 6.58
C ASN A 263 -11.51 -19.31 7.48
N ASP A 264 -12.72 -19.02 6.98
CA ASP A 264 -13.82 -18.38 7.73
C ASP A 264 -13.46 -17.05 8.38
N LEU A 265 -12.65 -16.23 7.71
CA LEU A 265 -12.24 -14.88 8.08
C LEU A 265 -11.56 -14.76 9.46
N PRO A 266 -10.39 -15.34 9.69
CA PRO A 266 -9.67 -15.27 10.97
C PRO A 266 -9.03 -13.89 11.20
N ILE A 267 -9.87 -12.83 11.21
CA ILE A 267 -9.42 -11.44 11.39
C ILE A 267 -8.77 -11.24 12.75
N LYS A 268 -9.38 -11.80 13.80
CA LYS A 268 -8.86 -11.67 15.17
C LYS A 268 -7.43 -12.20 15.27
N GLU A 269 -7.16 -13.32 14.63
CA GLU A 269 -5.86 -14.00 14.63
C GLU A 269 -4.83 -13.19 13.85
N LEU A 270 -5.20 -12.57 12.72
CA LEU A 270 -4.33 -11.66 11.97
C LEU A 270 -3.92 -10.43 12.80
N TYR A 271 -4.71 -10.04 13.81
CA TYR A 271 -4.37 -8.93 14.71
C TYR A 271 -3.53 -9.36 15.93
N PHE A 272 -3.01 -10.57 15.98
CA PHE A 272 -1.98 -10.96 16.98
C PHE A 272 -0.63 -10.24 16.77
N GLY A 273 -0.58 -9.31 15.85
CA GLY A 273 0.56 -8.44 15.58
C GLY A 273 0.91 -8.38 14.09
N LYS A 274 2.14 -7.98 13.80
CA LYS A 274 2.66 -7.92 12.41
C LYS A 274 3.19 -9.30 12.01
N LEU A 275 2.28 -10.21 11.62
CA LEU A 275 2.55 -11.60 11.26
C LEU A 275 2.09 -11.88 9.84
N ALA A 276 2.72 -12.84 9.18
CA ALA A 276 2.20 -13.46 7.98
C ALA A 276 0.99 -14.35 8.32
N TYR A 277 0.02 -14.48 7.41
CA TYR A 277 -1.16 -15.32 7.65
C TYR A 277 -0.79 -16.79 7.89
N GLN A 278 0.33 -17.26 7.33
CA GLN A 278 0.84 -18.62 7.56
C GLN A 278 1.29 -18.87 9.00
N ASP A 279 1.55 -17.81 9.75
CA ASP A 279 2.10 -17.90 11.11
C ASP A 279 1.04 -17.72 12.23
N ILE A 280 -0.23 -17.48 11.88
CA ILE A 280 -1.24 -17.09 12.89
C ILE A 280 -1.52 -18.22 13.90
N ASP A 281 -1.61 -19.47 13.49
CA ASP A 281 -1.85 -20.61 14.39
C ASP A 281 -0.73 -20.75 15.41
N LYS A 282 0.50 -20.58 14.96
CA LYS A 282 1.68 -20.55 15.82
C LYS A 282 1.61 -19.41 16.83
N ALA A 283 1.25 -18.22 16.39
CA ALA A 283 1.13 -17.04 17.24
C ALA A 283 0.02 -17.21 18.30
N VAL A 284 -1.14 -17.72 17.89
CA VAL A 284 -2.26 -18.03 18.81
C VAL A 284 -1.85 -19.09 19.81
N THR A 285 -1.17 -20.16 19.40
CA THR A 285 -0.67 -21.20 20.31
C THR A 285 0.31 -20.65 21.34
N MET A 286 1.18 -19.71 20.93
CA MET A 286 2.20 -19.13 21.81
C MET A 286 1.63 -18.10 22.80
N ASN A 287 0.48 -17.48 22.52
CA ASN A 287 -0.13 -16.45 23.38
C ASN A 287 -1.66 -16.58 23.39
N LYS A 288 -2.17 -17.73 23.80
CA LYS A 288 -3.60 -18.12 23.76
C LYS A 288 -4.56 -17.14 24.41
N ASN A 289 -4.12 -16.45 25.45
CA ASN A 289 -4.96 -15.54 26.22
C ASN A 289 -4.92 -14.08 25.73
N PHE A 290 -4.15 -13.81 24.70
CA PHE A 290 -4.05 -12.47 24.16
C PHE A 290 -5.37 -12.02 23.50
N LYS A 291 -5.79 -10.82 23.86
CA LYS A 291 -6.98 -10.18 23.28
C LYS A 291 -6.51 -9.01 22.42
N PRO A 292 -6.46 -9.18 21.08
CA PRO A 292 -5.98 -8.13 20.22
C PRO A 292 -6.94 -6.94 20.18
N LEU A 293 -6.38 -5.74 20.08
CA LEU A 293 -7.12 -4.55 19.72
C LEU A 293 -7.53 -4.66 18.25
N LEU A 294 -8.83 -4.65 17.98
CA LEU A 294 -9.42 -4.86 16.66
C LEU A 294 -9.99 -3.55 16.10
N PRO A 295 -10.04 -3.38 14.77
CA PRO A 295 -10.63 -2.20 14.18
C PRO A 295 -12.15 -2.16 14.37
N ALA A 296 -12.67 -0.98 14.69
CA ALA A 296 -14.09 -0.78 14.97
C ALA A 296 -15.00 -1.14 13.77
N PHE A 297 -14.53 -0.95 12.53
CA PHE A 297 -15.29 -1.34 11.33
C PHE A 297 -15.49 -2.87 11.19
N TYR A 298 -14.68 -3.67 11.89
CA TYR A 298 -14.90 -5.10 12.02
C TYR A 298 -15.75 -5.43 13.25
N THR A 299 -15.45 -4.84 14.43
CA THR A 299 -16.07 -5.25 15.68
C THR A 299 -17.53 -4.81 15.84
N ILE A 300 -17.92 -3.72 15.17
CA ILE A 300 -19.31 -3.21 15.23
C ILE A 300 -20.28 -4.18 14.52
N ASN A 301 -19.90 -4.69 13.35
CA ASN A 301 -20.74 -5.62 12.59
C ASN A 301 -19.86 -6.63 11.81
N PRO A 302 -19.44 -7.74 12.44
CA PRO A 302 -18.63 -8.75 11.77
C PRO A 302 -19.28 -9.39 10.53
N ASN A 303 -20.61 -9.53 10.52
CA ASN A 303 -21.35 -10.08 9.38
C ASN A 303 -21.32 -9.11 8.17
N GLU A 304 -21.48 -7.81 8.41
CA GLU A 304 -21.34 -6.81 7.36
C GLU A 304 -19.91 -6.81 6.80
N TYR A 305 -18.91 -6.90 7.69
CA TYR A 305 -17.52 -7.02 7.27
C TYR A 305 -17.31 -8.25 6.37
N LYS A 306 -17.83 -9.41 6.76
CA LYS A 306 -17.77 -10.63 5.95
C LYS A 306 -18.41 -10.45 4.57
N ASN A 307 -19.62 -9.90 4.52
CA ASN A 307 -20.31 -9.64 3.27
C ASN A 307 -19.56 -8.66 2.36
N LYS A 308 -18.96 -7.64 2.93
CA LYS A 308 -18.16 -6.66 2.18
C LYS A 308 -16.87 -7.28 1.63
N VAL A 309 -16.17 -8.13 2.41
CA VAL A 309 -14.99 -8.87 1.93
C VAL A 309 -15.35 -9.77 0.75
N ILE A 310 -16.47 -10.49 0.83
CA ILE A 310 -16.98 -11.33 -0.28
C ILE A 310 -17.28 -10.46 -1.52
N THR A 311 -17.91 -9.30 -1.32
CA THR A 311 -18.19 -8.35 -2.42
C THR A 311 -16.89 -7.88 -3.07
N ILE A 312 -15.89 -7.46 -2.27
CA ILE A 312 -14.58 -7.04 -2.77
C ILE A 312 -13.91 -8.18 -3.56
N ALA A 313 -13.96 -9.39 -3.04
CA ALA A 313 -13.38 -10.56 -3.72
C ALA A 313 -14.04 -10.81 -5.09
N LYS A 314 -15.38 -10.83 -5.15
CA LYS A 314 -16.12 -11.01 -6.40
C LYS A 314 -15.85 -9.89 -7.40
N THR A 315 -15.84 -8.64 -6.94
CA THR A 315 -15.57 -7.47 -7.80
C THR A 315 -14.19 -7.55 -8.46
N ASN A 316 -13.21 -8.16 -7.78
CA ASN A 316 -11.82 -8.28 -8.23
C ASN A 316 -11.44 -9.70 -8.71
N PHE A 317 -12.41 -10.57 -9.02
CA PHE A 317 -12.21 -11.93 -9.56
C PHE A 317 -11.33 -12.84 -8.68
N LEU A 318 -11.41 -12.70 -7.37
CA LEU A 318 -10.62 -13.53 -6.45
C LEU A 318 -11.32 -14.85 -6.09
N VAL A 319 -12.60 -14.93 -6.35
CA VAL A 319 -13.49 -16.09 -6.19
C VAL A 319 -14.40 -16.22 -7.38
#